data_7d4a17a5053af479aab7f3531b272a2d
#
_entry.id   7d4a17a5053af479aab7f3531b272a2d
#
_cell.length_a   1.000
_cell.length_b   1.000
_cell.length_c   1.000
_cell.angle_alpha   90.00
_cell.angle_beta   90.00
_cell.angle_gamma   90.00
#
_symmetry.space_group_name_H-M   'P 1'
#
loop_
_entity.id
_entity.type
_entity.pdbx_description
1 polymer ?
#
loop_
_entity_poly.entity_id
_entity_poly.type
_entity_poly.pdbx_seq_one_letter_code
_entity_poly.pdbx_strand_id
1 'polypeptide(L)'
;MVIDYYDTSALLAKPELIESNNNIYVSHFVIKELEDIKQSSNKSESIKASARKISRILRGKMSIRTDNINYKKLSRIKKHNPWLPQNTDGDIIAEAMLLREEGDQVCFWTADYNMYLFTRDVVSYINFVETEVKKEVEPWSGWGKYFPNEKDMNIIYSEPTINVLGAKINEYCEIFEGSELKDVLRWDGEKYCKLKYKDIRNPYLQETIRPKNLEQKMAFDMLQNENIKVKVLHSRWGGGKTLLALSYALEQVSKGRYAKIMYVRNNIVAADTNDIGFLPGTLQDKTLLWGLPLASHVGGVEALEELINEGIIEIFPLSHLRGVSAKSTIMIADECENFTKNHFTLMMSRIEDDSEIIFCGDMAQVDFKLGSKYSGMTEMINSLADDKLFGAVKLIKSERGPVPSLCDKIISPI
;
A
#
# COMPACT_ATOMS: atom_id res chain seq x y z
N MET A 1 6.75 9.87 -44.69
CA MET A 1 6.75 8.52 -44.06
C MET A 1 5.86 8.63 -42.84
N VAL A 2 5.14 7.55 -42.44
CA VAL A 2 4.43 7.56 -41.14
C VAL A 2 5.44 7.19 -40.07
N ILE A 3 5.59 8.01 -39.04
CA ILE A 3 6.48 7.77 -37.92
C ILE A 3 5.69 7.81 -36.60
N ASP A 4 5.97 6.88 -35.72
CA ASP A 4 5.43 6.85 -34.36
C ASP A 4 6.36 7.58 -33.42
N TYR A 5 5.92 8.75 -32.98
CA TYR A 5 6.67 9.61 -32.05
C TYR A 5 6.16 9.37 -30.63
N TYR A 6 6.99 8.85 -29.76
CA TYR A 6 6.65 8.55 -28.37
C TYR A 6 7.20 9.60 -27.43
N ASP A 7 6.35 10.15 -26.57
CA ASP A 7 6.79 10.91 -25.43
C ASP A 7 7.22 10.01 -24.25
N THR A 8 7.83 10.61 -23.26
CA THR A 8 8.31 9.89 -22.06
C THR A 8 7.17 9.24 -21.29
N SER A 9 6.01 9.90 -21.20
CA SER A 9 4.84 9.40 -20.45
C SER A 9 4.26 8.12 -21.08
N ALA A 10 4.16 8.07 -22.42
CA ALA A 10 3.69 6.90 -23.15
C ALA A 10 4.63 5.70 -22.97
N LEU A 11 5.93 5.94 -23.05
CA LEU A 11 6.95 4.89 -22.86
C LEU A 11 6.96 4.33 -21.44
N LEU A 12 6.81 5.20 -20.43
CA LEU A 12 6.74 4.78 -19.02
C LEU A 12 5.45 4.02 -18.71
N ALA A 13 4.34 4.39 -19.36
CA ALA A 13 3.04 3.75 -19.19
C ALA A 13 2.99 2.34 -19.78
N LYS A 14 3.49 2.19 -21.01
CA LYS A 14 3.46 0.93 -21.77
C LYS A 14 4.78 0.72 -22.54
N PRO A 15 5.85 0.25 -21.89
CA PRO A 15 7.14 -0.01 -22.56
C PRO A 15 7.07 -0.99 -23.73
N GLU A 16 6.07 -1.88 -23.74
CA GLU A 16 5.83 -2.87 -24.80
C GLU A 16 5.43 -2.24 -26.14
N LEU A 17 4.94 -1.01 -26.16
CA LEU A 17 4.59 -0.30 -27.39
C LEU A 17 5.77 -0.22 -28.37
N ILE A 18 6.99 -0.15 -27.85
CA ILE A 18 8.20 -0.07 -28.66
C ILE A 18 8.83 -1.45 -28.95
N GLU A 19 8.35 -2.53 -28.35
CA GLU A 19 8.92 -3.87 -28.59
C GLU A 19 8.59 -4.39 -30.00
N SER A 20 7.35 -4.20 -30.45
CA SER A 20 6.82 -4.72 -31.73
C SER A 20 6.86 -3.73 -32.88
N ASN A 21 7.12 -2.44 -32.63
CA ASN A 21 7.07 -1.39 -33.64
C ASN A 21 8.47 -1.17 -34.28
N ASN A 22 8.50 -1.00 -35.61
CA ASN A 22 9.73 -0.78 -36.37
C ASN A 22 9.88 0.66 -36.90
N ASN A 23 8.85 1.52 -36.82
CA ASN A 23 8.85 2.89 -37.31
C ASN A 23 8.88 3.91 -36.16
N ILE A 24 9.77 3.69 -35.22
CA ILE A 24 9.84 4.46 -33.99
C ILE A 24 10.71 5.70 -34.18
N TYR A 25 10.20 6.84 -33.75
CA TYR A 25 10.99 8.04 -33.52
C TYR A 25 11.08 8.33 -32.02
N VAL A 26 12.28 8.46 -31.51
CA VAL A 26 12.54 8.84 -30.11
C VAL A 26 13.42 10.06 -30.08
N SER A 27 12.87 11.15 -29.59
CA SER A 27 13.55 12.43 -29.42
C SER A 27 14.74 12.35 -28.47
N HIS A 28 15.75 13.18 -28.72
CA HIS A 28 16.82 13.41 -27.75
C HIS A 28 16.31 13.96 -26.41
N PHE A 29 15.21 14.73 -26.42
CA PHE A 29 14.56 15.22 -25.20
C PHE A 29 14.00 14.08 -24.37
N VAL A 30 13.31 13.14 -25.01
CA VAL A 30 12.78 11.93 -24.35
C VAL A 30 13.91 11.05 -23.80
N ILE A 31 14.98 10.86 -24.58
CA ILE A 31 16.17 10.12 -24.11
C ILE A 31 16.78 10.77 -22.87
N LYS A 32 16.91 12.08 -22.86
CA LYS A 32 17.44 12.84 -21.73
C LYS A 32 16.54 12.70 -20.50
N GLU A 33 15.23 12.85 -20.65
CA GLU A 33 14.29 12.65 -19.55
C GLU A 33 14.36 11.24 -18.96
N LEU A 34 14.51 10.20 -19.79
CA LEU A 34 14.69 8.84 -19.31
C LEU A 34 16.00 8.67 -18.52
N GLU A 35 17.09 9.36 -18.93
CA GLU A 35 18.34 9.36 -18.18
C GLU A 35 18.19 10.11 -16.84
N ASP A 36 17.55 11.27 -16.84
CA ASP A 36 17.28 12.07 -15.64
C ASP A 36 16.40 11.26 -14.64
N ILE A 37 15.41 10.54 -15.12
CA ILE A 37 14.58 9.63 -14.29
C ILE A 37 15.42 8.53 -13.65
N LYS A 38 16.34 7.90 -14.39
CA LYS A 38 17.20 6.84 -13.86
C LYS A 38 18.14 7.32 -12.75
N GLN A 39 18.59 8.59 -12.82
CA GLN A 39 19.53 9.19 -11.87
C GLN A 39 18.83 9.94 -10.73
N SER A 40 17.52 10.22 -10.85
CA SER A 40 16.77 11.01 -9.87
C SER A 40 16.73 10.33 -8.50
N SER A 41 17.02 11.07 -7.44
CA SER A 41 16.82 10.64 -6.06
C SER A 41 15.33 10.62 -5.65
N ASN A 42 14.50 11.42 -6.34
CA ASN A 42 13.10 11.67 -5.98
C ASN A 42 12.09 10.76 -6.71
N LYS A 43 12.52 9.93 -7.64
CA LYS A 43 11.64 9.00 -8.37
C LYS A 43 11.67 7.60 -7.75
N SER A 44 10.51 6.92 -7.75
CA SER A 44 10.41 5.56 -7.23
C SER A 44 11.28 4.57 -8.01
N GLU A 45 11.74 3.51 -7.36
CA GLU A 45 12.54 2.47 -8.02
C GLU A 45 11.76 1.75 -9.15
N SER A 46 10.43 1.67 -9.06
CA SER A 46 9.59 1.12 -10.13
C SER A 46 9.67 1.95 -11.41
N ILE A 47 9.59 3.28 -11.29
CA ILE A 47 9.72 4.21 -12.43
C ILE A 47 11.13 4.14 -13.01
N LYS A 48 12.16 4.11 -12.17
CA LYS A 48 13.55 3.94 -12.60
C LYS A 48 13.77 2.60 -13.30
N ALA A 49 13.16 1.52 -12.81
CA ALA A 49 13.21 0.20 -13.44
C ALA A 49 12.54 0.21 -14.82
N SER A 50 11.39 0.87 -14.96
CA SER A 50 10.74 1.07 -16.27
C SER A 50 11.63 1.87 -17.22
N ALA A 51 12.23 2.97 -16.77
CA ALA A 51 13.16 3.75 -17.59
C ALA A 51 14.40 2.93 -18.00
N ARG A 52 14.94 2.07 -17.12
CA ARG A 52 16.03 1.13 -17.46
C ARG A 52 15.58 0.10 -18.49
N LYS A 53 14.37 -0.47 -18.35
CA LYS A 53 13.79 -1.42 -19.33
C LYS A 53 13.65 -0.76 -20.69
N ILE A 54 13.03 0.43 -20.76
CA ILE A 54 12.89 1.21 -22.01
C ILE A 54 14.24 1.45 -22.66
N SER A 55 15.22 1.94 -21.91
CA SER A 55 16.57 2.20 -22.44
C SER A 55 17.24 0.95 -22.98
N ARG A 56 16.98 -0.23 -22.38
CA ARG A 56 17.50 -1.52 -22.87
C ARG A 56 16.83 -1.90 -24.18
N ILE A 57 15.51 -1.75 -24.30
CA ILE A 57 14.76 -2.03 -25.54
C ILE A 57 15.27 -1.13 -26.66
N LEU A 58 15.39 0.18 -26.40
CA LEU A 58 15.88 1.17 -27.37
C LEU A 58 17.29 0.84 -27.86
N ARG A 59 18.22 0.43 -26.99
CA ARG A 59 19.59 0.01 -27.40
C ARG A 59 19.60 -1.23 -28.29
N GLY A 60 18.65 -2.13 -28.14
CA GLY A 60 18.54 -3.36 -28.93
C GLY A 60 17.91 -3.16 -30.31
N LYS A 61 17.33 -2.00 -30.60
CA LYS A 61 16.65 -1.75 -31.88
C LYS A 61 17.53 -0.96 -32.85
N MET A 62 17.85 -1.58 -33.99
CA MET A 62 18.63 -0.93 -35.07
C MET A 62 17.81 0.09 -35.91
N SER A 63 16.49 0.12 -35.77
CA SER A 63 15.57 0.90 -36.63
C SER A 63 15.00 2.15 -35.94
N ILE A 64 15.66 2.66 -34.89
CA ILE A 64 15.21 3.89 -34.24
C ILE A 64 15.70 5.08 -35.02
N ARG A 65 14.79 5.93 -35.46
CA ARG A 65 15.12 7.21 -36.02
C ARG A 65 15.35 8.20 -34.88
N THR A 66 16.57 8.75 -34.80
CA THR A 66 16.94 9.85 -33.91
C THR A 66 17.65 10.86 -34.80
N ASP A 67 16.95 11.90 -35.20
CA ASP A 67 17.58 12.93 -36.04
C ASP A 67 18.38 13.91 -35.18
N ASN A 68 19.43 14.52 -35.77
CA ASN A 68 20.14 15.60 -35.12
C ASN A 68 19.20 16.82 -35.04
N ILE A 69 18.88 17.26 -33.83
CA ILE A 69 17.99 18.38 -33.60
C ILE A 69 18.57 19.65 -34.22
N ASN A 70 17.86 20.26 -35.16
CA ASN A 70 18.18 21.58 -35.67
C ASN A 70 17.59 22.64 -34.72
N TYR A 71 18.38 23.03 -33.72
CA TYR A 71 17.94 24.00 -32.69
C TYR A 71 17.51 25.36 -33.28
N LYS A 72 18.04 25.79 -34.43
CA LYS A 72 17.61 27.04 -35.12
C LYS A 72 16.17 26.88 -35.64
N LYS A 73 15.88 25.78 -36.28
CA LYS A 73 14.50 25.49 -36.76
C LYS A 73 13.52 25.32 -35.58
N LEU A 74 13.92 24.62 -34.53
CA LEU A 74 13.12 24.43 -33.31
C LEU A 74 12.79 25.78 -32.65
N SER A 75 13.79 26.65 -32.49
CA SER A 75 13.61 28.01 -31.95
C SER A 75 12.68 28.85 -32.80
N ARG A 76 12.72 28.68 -34.13
CA ARG A 76 11.78 29.34 -35.05
C ARG A 76 10.34 28.90 -34.78
N ILE A 77 10.08 27.57 -34.64
CA ILE A 77 8.77 27.06 -34.35
C ILE A 77 8.26 27.59 -33.01
N LYS A 78 9.08 27.54 -31.96
CA LYS A 78 8.70 28.06 -30.64
C LYS A 78 8.38 29.55 -30.68
N LYS A 79 9.14 30.35 -31.43
CA LYS A 79 8.89 31.78 -31.59
C LYS A 79 7.55 32.06 -32.31
N HIS A 80 7.17 31.26 -33.30
CA HIS A 80 5.92 31.43 -34.02
C HIS A 80 4.70 30.81 -33.26
N ASN A 81 4.96 30.03 -32.25
CA ASN A 81 3.94 29.35 -31.43
C ASN A 81 4.18 29.68 -29.94
N PRO A 82 3.88 30.90 -29.47
CA PRO A 82 4.18 31.34 -28.10
C PRO A 82 3.29 30.61 -27.04
N TRP A 83 2.27 29.88 -27.48
CA TRP A 83 1.42 29.04 -26.64
C TRP A 83 2.10 27.75 -26.20
N LEU A 84 3.22 27.35 -26.84
CA LEU A 84 3.97 26.16 -26.45
C LEU A 84 4.58 26.33 -25.05
N PRO A 85 4.53 25.31 -24.21
CA PRO A 85 5.19 25.31 -22.91
C PRO A 85 6.69 25.68 -23.03
N GLN A 86 7.22 26.42 -22.06
CA GLN A 86 8.64 26.81 -22.05
C GLN A 86 9.50 25.82 -21.26
N ASN A 87 9.23 24.52 -21.45
CA ASN A 87 9.89 23.39 -20.81
C ASN A 87 10.19 22.30 -21.86
N THR A 88 10.64 21.13 -21.42
CA THR A 88 10.95 19.97 -22.27
C THR A 88 9.73 19.50 -23.07
N ASP A 89 8.51 19.55 -22.49
CA ASP A 89 7.29 19.18 -23.21
C ASP A 89 7.08 20.06 -24.45
N GLY A 90 7.30 21.37 -24.30
CA GLY A 90 7.24 22.31 -25.42
C GLY A 90 8.31 22.05 -26.47
N ASP A 91 9.48 21.56 -26.09
CA ASP A 91 10.52 21.16 -27.04
C ASP A 91 10.13 19.89 -27.80
N ILE A 92 9.55 18.90 -27.14
CA ILE A 92 9.01 17.67 -27.74
C ILE A 92 7.91 17.99 -28.75
N ILE A 93 6.95 18.87 -28.38
CA ILE A 93 5.87 19.27 -29.28
C ILE A 93 6.43 20.03 -30.50
N ALA A 94 7.34 20.97 -30.28
CA ALA A 94 7.95 21.75 -31.36
C ALA A 94 8.74 20.86 -32.34
N GLU A 95 9.38 19.80 -31.86
CA GLU A 95 10.06 18.83 -32.69
C GLU A 95 9.08 17.99 -33.52
N ALA A 96 7.97 17.54 -32.93
CA ALA A 96 6.92 16.84 -33.65
C ALA A 96 6.30 17.72 -34.77
N MET A 97 6.11 19.02 -34.50
CA MET A 97 5.68 20.01 -35.51
C MET A 97 6.71 20.16 -36.62
N LEU A 98 8.00 20.21 -36.28
CA LEU A 98 9.08 20.33 -37.27
C LEU A 98 9.11 19.13 -38.22
N LEU A 99 9.00 17.91 -37.70
CA LEU A 99 8.95 16.69 -38.50
C LEU A 99 7.76 16.71 -39.48
N ARG A 100 6.62 17.22 -39.04
CA ARG A 100 5.44 17.40 -39.90
C ARG A 100 5.70 18.46 -40.99
N GLU A 101 6.34 19.59 -40.66
CA GLU A 101 6.74 20.61 -41.67
C GLU A 101 7.72 20.03 -42.72
N GLU A 102 8.57 19.09 -42.31
CA GLU A 102 9.52 18.40 -43.17
C GLU A 102 8.89 17.29 -44.04
N GLY A 103 7.59 17.05 -43.90
CA GLY A 103 6.82 16.15 -44.75
C GLY A 103 6.54 14.76 -44.16
N ASP A 104 6.91 14.53 -42.91
CA ASP A 104 6.57 13.29 -42.24
C ASP A 104 5.12 13.33 -41.69
N GLN A 105 4.44 12.19 -41.73
CA GLN A 105 3.19 12.00 -41.02
C GLN A 105 3.48 11.54 -39.60
N VAL A 106 3.32 12.43 -38.63
CA VAL A 106 3.62 12.15 -37.23
C VAL A 106 2.41 11.60 -36.52
N CYS A 107 2.55 10.37 -36.01
CA CYS A 107 1.64 9.74 -35.08
C CYS A 107 2.21 9.89 -33.66
N PHE A 108 1.66 10.81 -32.88
CA PHE A 108 2.17 11.15 -31.56
C PHE A 108 1.50 10.27 -30.48
N TRP A 109 2.32 9.69 -29.60
CA TRP A 109 1.87 8.82 -28.53
C TRP A 109 2.19 9.45 -27.18
N THR A 110 1.15 9.68 -26.37
CA THR A 110 1.30 10.25 -25.03
C THR A 110 0.35 9.60 -24.03
N ALA A 111 0.75 9.55 -22.77
CA ALA A 111 -0.11 9.22 -21.63
C ALA A 111 -0.38 10.46 -20.75
N ASP A 112 0.17 11.62 -21.11
CA ASP A 112 -0.10 12.88 -20.45
C ASP A 112 -1.24 13.62 -21.15
N TYR A 113 -2.32 13.92 -20.41
CA TYR A 113 -3.49 14.58 -20.96
C TYR A 113 -3.20 16.03 -21.43
N ASN A 114 -2.29 16.74 -20.78
CA ASN A 114 -1.90 18.08 -21.22
C ASN A 114 -1.14 18.00 -22.55
N MET A 115 -0.20 17.07 -22.68
CA MET A 115 0.50 16.80 -23.93
C MET A 115 -0.50 16.42 -25.05
N TYR A 116 -1.49 15.59 -24.73
CA TYR A 116 -2.57 15.26 -25.67
C TYR A 116 -3.30 16.51 -26.16
N LEU A 117 -3.70 17.39 -25.25
CA LEU A 117 -4.43 18.63 -25.63
C LEU A 117 -3.59 19.55 -26.47
N PHE A 118 -2.30 19.69 -26.18
CA PHE A 118 -1.38 20.56 -26.95
C PHE A 118 -1.03 20.00 -28.33
N THR A 119 -1.00 18.68 -28.49
CA THR A 119 -0.54 18.05 -29.74
C THR A 119 -1.66 17.69 -30.70
N ARG A 120 -2.90 17.53 -30.25
CA ARG A 120 -4.04 17.03 -31.06
C ARG A 120 -4.28 17.81 -32.38
N ASP A 121 -3.99 19.12 -32.38
CA ASP A 121 -4.27 19.99 -33.52
C ASP A 121 -3.01 20.26 -34.38
N VAL A 122 -1.83 19.80 -33.91
CA VAL A 122 -0.54 20.13 -34.54
C VAL A 122 0.23 18.93 -35.10
N VAL A 123 -0.19 17.71 -34.80
CA VAL A 123 0.37 16.47 -35.37
C VAL A 123 -0.61 15.82 -36.35
N SER A 124 -0.15 14.83 -37.14
CA SER A 124 -1.00 14.16 -38.12
C SER A 124 -2.01 13.23 -37.46
N TYR A 125 -1.57 12.50 -36.48
CA TYR A 125 -2.39 11.58 -35.67
C TYR A 125 -1.93 11.65 -34.22
N ILE A 126 -2.86 11.43 -33.30
CA ILE A 126 -2.55 11.36 -31.88
C ILE A 126 -3.17 10.12 -31.24
N ASN A 127 -2.38 9.40 -30.46
CA ASN A 127 -2.80 8.27 -29.67
C ASN A 127 -2.62 8.58 -28.20
N PHE A 128 -3.70 8.62 -27.47
CA PHE A 128 -3.66 8.67 -26.03
C PHE A 128 -3.48 7.26 -25.47
N VAL A 129 -2.35 7.06 -24.80
CA VAL A 129 -2.09 5.81 -24.09
C VAL A 129 -2.84 5.86 -22.77
N GLU A 130 -4.01 5.25 -22.74
CA GLU A 130 -4.69 5.07 -21.46
C GLU A 130 -3.74 4.31 -20.53
N THR A 131 -3.23 5.02 -19.54
CA THR A 131 -2.74 4.34 -18.37
C THR A 131 -3.96 3.66 -17.80
N GLU A 132 -3.95 2.33 -17.75
CA GLU A 132 -4.92 1.67 -16.90
C GLU A 132 -4.90 2.42 -15.58
N VAL A 133 -5.95 3.21 -15.32
CA VAL A 133 -6.30 3.59 -13.96
C VAL A 133 -6.67 2.24 -13.37
N LYS A 134 -5.66 1.52 -12.87
CA LYS A 134 -5.93 0.33 -12.08
C LYS A 134 -6.85 0.88 -11.01
N LYS A 135 -8.13 0.49 -11.08
CA LYS A 135 -9.10 0.79 -10.02
C LYS A 135 -8.35 0.56 -8.74
N GLU A 136 -8.38 1.52 -7.83
CA GLU A 136 -7.78 1.33 -6.51
C GLU A 136 -8.31 0.00 -5.99
N VAL A 137 -7.44 -1.00 -6.00
CA VAL A 137 -7.82 -2.31 -5.51
C VAL A 137 -7.86 -2.16 -4.02
N GLU A 138 -9.07 -2.08 -3.46
CA GLU A 138 -9.21 -2.08 -2.01
C GLU A 138 -8.61 -3.36 -1.43
N PRO A 139 -7.96 -3.27 -0.27
CA PRO A 139 -7.53 -4.46 0.44
C PRO A 139 -8.75 -5.28 0.86
N TRP A 140 -8.62 -6.60 0.79
CA TRP A 140 -9.65 -7.49 1.33
C TRP A 140 -9.94 -7.13 2.79
N SER A 141 -11.23 -6.95 3.09
CA SER A 141 -11.69 -6.53 4.42
C SER A 141 -11.54 -7.60 5.51
N GLY A 142 -11.41 -8.88 5.09
CA GLY A 142 -11.47 -10.02 5.99
C GLY A 142 -12.91 -10.42 6.37
N TRP A 143 -13.90 -9.67 5.92
CA TRP A 143 -15.31 -9.94 6.14
C TRP A 143 -16.19 -9.40 5.01
N GLY A 144 -17.40 -9.99 4.89
CA GLY A 144 -18.38 -9.60 3.90
C GLY A 144 -19.81 -9.75 4.39
N LYS A 145 -20.75 -9.06 3.71
CA LYS A 145 -22.19 -9.21 3.93
C LYS A 145 -22.76 -10.22 2.95
N TYR A 146 -23.48 -11.17 3.44
CA TYR A 146 -24.06 -12.26 2.68
C TYR A 146 -25.57 -12.31 2.87
N PHE A 147 -26.28 -12.49 1.77
CA PHE A 147 -27.76 -12.56 1.72
C PHE A 147 -28.17 -13.90 1.11
N PRO A 148 -27.93 -15.03 1.81
CA PRO A 148 -28.26 -16.35 1.30
C PRO A 148 -29.77 -16.50 1.14
N ASN A 149 -30.17 -17.26 0.13
CA ASN A 149 -31.56 -17.71 0.01
C ASN A 149 -31.89 -18.77 1.07
N GLU A 150 -33.17 -19.17 1.21
CA GLU A 150 -33.61 -20.10 2.22
C GLU A 150 -32.90 -21.48 2.15
N LYS A 151 -32.60 -21.96 0.93
CA LYS A 151 -31.86 -23.21 0.71
C LYS A 151 -30.43 -23.11 1.20
N ASP A 152 -29.72 -22.03 0.83
CA ASP A 152 -28.34 -21.83 1.26
C ASP A 152 -28.24 -21.56 2.75
N MET A 153 -29.24 -20.88 3.35
CA MET A 153 -29.36 -20.70 4.79
C MET A 153 -29.45 -22.04 5.50
N ASN A 154 -30.28 -22.95 5.02
CA ASN A 154 -30.39 -24.30 5.59
C ASN A 154 -29.05 -25.05 5.51
N ILE A 155 -28.34 -24.97 4.38
CA ILE A 155 -27.02 -25.62 4.21
C ILE A 155 -26.01 -25.08 5.22
N ILE A 156 -25.93 -23.76 5.42
CA ILE A 156 -24.98 -23.13 6.37
C ILE A 156 -25.11 -23.75 7.77
N TYR A 157 -26.32 -24.04 8.20
CA TYR A 157 -26.56 -24.53 9.56
C TYR A 157 -26.63 -26.05 9.68
N SER A 158 -27.11 -26.77 8.65
CA SER A 158 -27.22 -28.25 8.69
C SER A 158 -25.95 -28.95 8.19
N GLU A 159 -25.25 -28.36 7.22
CA GLU A 159 -24.06 -28.92 6.59
C GLU A 159 -22.93 -27.88 6.53
N PRO A 160 -22.43 -27.40 7.69
CA PRO A 160 -21.50 -26.26 7.76
C PRO A 160 -20.15 -26.48 7.07
N THR A 161 -19.85 -27.69 6.64
CA THR A 161 -18.65 -28.04 5.87
C THR A 161 -18.75 -27.67 4.39
N ILE A 162 -19.94 -27.30 3.91
CA ILE A 162 -20.15 -26.87 2.53
C ILE A 162 -20.02 -25.35 2.46
N ASN A 163 -19.01 -24.86 1.72
CA ASN A 163 -18.79 -23.41 1.53
C ASN A 163 -19.78 -22.83 0.49
N VAL A 164 -21.06 -22.80 0.84
CA VAL A 164 -22.12 -22.31 -0.06
C VAL A 164 -22.01 -20.81 -0.35
N LEU A 165 -21.38 -20.03 0.52
CA LEU A 165 -21.19 -18.59 0.34
C LEU A 165 -19.96 -18.25 -0.51
N GLY A 166 -19.09 -19.21 -0.80
CA GLY A 166 -17.82 -18.95 -1.50
C GLY A 166 -16.87 -18.07 -0.70
N ALA A 167 -16.96 -18.12 0.64
CA ALA A 167 -16.12 -17.34 1.53
C ALA A 167 -14.66 -17.81 1.46
N LYS A 168 -13.71 -16.88 1.55
CA LYS A 168 -12.29 -17.19 1.68
C LYS A 168 -11.97 -17.77 3.05
N ILE A 169 -10.85 -18.49 3.16
CA ILE A 169 -10.39 -19.00 4.46
C ILE A 169 -10.19 -17.83 5.42
N ASN A 170 -10.65 -18.00 6.65
CA ASN A 170 -10.66 -16.98 7.71
C ASN A 170 -11.53 -15.75 7.43
N GLU A 171 -12.40 -15.78 6.41
CA GLU A 171 -13.37 -14.71 6.17
C GLU A 171 -14.54 -14.79 7.14
N TYR A 172 -14.93 -13.62 7.66
CA TYR A 172 -16.13 -13.48 8.49
C TYR A 172 -17.32 -13.13 7.61
N CYS A 173 -18.37 -13.93 7.72
CA CYS A 173 -19.60 -13.80 6.96
C CYS A 173 -20.68 -13.20 7.86
N GLU A 174 -21.06 -11.95 7.62
CA GLU A 174 -22.27 -11.36 8.18
C GLU A 174 -23.49 -11.90 7.41
N ILE A 175 -24.28 -12.75 8.02
CA ILE A 175 -25.42 -13.43 7.39
C ILE A 175 -26.69 -12.65 7.64
N PHE A 176 -27.34 -12.19 6.59
CA PHE A 176 -28.56 -11.40 6.63
C PHE A 176 -29.76 -12.20 6.10
N GLU A 177 -30.91 -12.02 6.77
CA GLU A 177 -32.22 -12.40 6.25
C GLU A 177 -33.02 -11.11 6.03
N GLY A 178 -33.20 -10.73 4.75
CA GLY A 178 -33.71 -9.41 4.41
C GLY A 178 -32.75 -8.31 4.88
N SER A 179 -33.21 -7.43 5.76
CA SER A 179 -32.39 -6.36 6.35
C SER A 179 -31.83 -6.70 7.75
N GLU A 180 -32.18 -7.86 8.30
CA GLU A 180 -31.81 -8.26 9.65
C GLU A 180 -30.54 -9.10 9.67
N LEU A 181 -29.54 -8.72 10.47
CA LEU A 181 -28.36 -9.54 10.73
C LEU A 181 -28.77 -10.73 11.63
N LYS A 182 -28.68 -11.94 11.09
CA LYS A 182 -29.01 -13.17 11.81
C LYS A 182 -27.84 -13.78 12.57
N ASP A 183 -26.67 -13.83 11.93
CA ASP A 183 -25.49 -14.44 12.53
C ASP A 183 -24.21 -13.87 11.92
N VAL A 184 -23.09 -14.16 12.59
CA VAL A 184 -21.74 -13.90 12.06
C VAL A 184 -20.93 -15.17 12.22
N LEU A 185 -20.49 -15.74 11.11
CA LEU A 185 -19.73 -16.98 11.08
C LEU A 185 -18.38 -16.72 10.41
N ARG A 186 -17.37 -17.51 10.77
CA ARG A 186 -16.08 -17.52 10.09
C ARG A 186 -15.93 -18.83 9.31
N TRP A 187 -15.53 -18.72 8.04
CA TRP A 187 -15.11 -19.88 7.26
C TRP A 187 -13.66 -20.22 7.61
N ASP A 188 -13.41 -21.38 8.24
CA ASP A 188 -12.05 -21.75 8.67
C ASP A 188 -11.26 -22.55 7.63
N GLY A 189 -11.85 -22.74 6.45
CA GLY A 189 -11.31 -23.56 5.36
C GLY A 189 -11.92 -24.96 5.30
N GLU A 190 -12.59 -25.39 6.38
CA GLU A 190 -13.26 -26.70 6.48
C GLU A 190 -14.76 -26.56 6.80
N LYS A 191 -15.12 -25.57 7.60
CA LYS A 191 -16.51 -25.34 8.01
C LYS A 191 -16.78 -23.91 8.46
N TYR A 192 -18.05 -23.53 8.50
CA TYR A 192 -18.52 -22.32 9.16
C TYR A 192 -18.48 -22.48 10.68
N CYS A 193 -17.78 -21.58 11.35
CA CYS A 193 -17.58 -21.56 12.78
C CYS A 193 -18.17 -20.29 13.41
N LYS A 194 -18.81 -20.42 14.57
CA LYS A 194 -19.14 -19.23 15.37
C LYS A 194 -17.87 -18.58 15.91
N LEU A 195 -17.92 -17.27 16.08
CA LEU A 195 -16.82 -16.53 16.69
C LEU A 195 -16.52 -17.04 18.10
N LYS A 196 -15.24 -17.23 18.42
CA LYS A 196 -14.76 -17.72 19.71
C LYS A 196 -13.73 -16.77 20.26
N TYR A 197 -14.10 -15.92 21.20
CA TYR A 197 -13.19 -14.98 21.84
C TYR A 197 -13.55 -14.80 23.32
N LYS A 198 -12.61 -14.29 24.08
CA LYS A 198 -12.78 -13.80 25.44
C LYS A 198 -12.41 -12.33 25.49
N ASP A 199 -12.90 -11.63 26.51
CA ASP A 199 -12.42 -10.29 26.82
C ASP A 199 -10.91 -10.32 27.04
N ILE A 200 -10.18 -9.32 26.54
CA ILE A 200 -8.73 -9.23 26.65
C ILE A 200 -8.39 -8.38 27.88
N ARG A 201 -7.60 -8.92 28.77
CA ARG A 201 -7.14 -8.19 29.96
C ARG A 201 -5.80 -7.51 29.65
N ASN A 202 -5.77 -6.19 29.70
CA ASN A 202 -4.51 -5.46 29.69
C ASN A 202 -3.96 -5.40 31.11
N PRO A 203 -2.87 -6.12 31.44
CA PRO A 203 -2.38 -6.23 32.81
C PRO A 203 -1.83 -4.91 33.37
N TYR A 204 -1.34 -4.01 32.50
CA TYR A 204 -0.71 -2.75 32.88
C TYR A 204 -1.70 -1.61 33.06
N LEU A 205 -2.79 -1.57 32.26
CA LEU A 205 -3.89 -0.64 32.49
C LEU A 205 -4.87 -1.12 33.57
N GLN A 206 -4.73 -2.39 34.02
CA GLN A 206 -5.69 -3.08 34.90
C GLN A 206 -7.13 -3.05 34.34
N GLU A 207 -7.25 -2.92 33.01
CA GLU A 207 -8.52 -2.82 32.30
C GLU A 207 -8.81 -4.12 31.54
N THR A 208 -10.11 -4.40 31.43
CA THR A 208 -10.60 -5.46 30.56
C THR A 208 -11.14 -4.82 29.28
N ILE A 209 -10.44 -5.08 28.20
CA ILE A 209 -10.83 -4.59 26.86
C ILE A 209 -11.92 -5.50 26.33
N ARG A 210 -13.06 -4.89 25.97
CA ARG A 210 -14.22 -5.54 25.38
C ARG A 210 -14.51 -5.01 23.99
N PRO A 211 -14.97 -5.86 23.06
CA PRO A 211 -15.33 -5.39 21.72
C PRO A 211 -16.55 -4.48 21.78
N LYS A 212 -16.46 -3.28 21.23
CA LYS A 212 -17.52 -2.28 21.22
C LYS A 212 -18.46 -2.38 20.02
N ASN A 213 -18.00 -3.03 18.96
CA ASN A 213 -18.74 -3.21 17.71
C ASN A 213 -18.45 -4.59 17.08
N LEU A 214 -19.10 -4.88 15.95
CA LEU A 214 -19.02 -6.20 15.33
C LEU A 214 -17.62 -6.47 14.74
N GLU A 215 -17.03 -5.50 14.10
CA GLU A 215 -15.67 -5.64 13.51
C GLU A 215 -14.63 -5.91 14.62
N GLN A 216 -14.79 -5.28 15.79
CA GLN A 216 -13.93 -5.58 16.93
C GLN A 216 -14.18 -7.01 17.49
N LYS A 217 -15.42 -7.55 17.43
CA LYS A 217 -15.65 -8.97 17.78
C LYS A 217 -14.92 -9.92 16.85
N MET A 218 -14.93 -9.62 15.54
CA MET A 218 -14.16 -10.38 14.55
C MET A 218 -12.65 -10.27 14.81
N ALA A 219 -12.16 -9.06 15.13
CA ALA A 219 -10.76 -8.84 15.49
C ALA A 219 -10.34 -9.63 16.75
N PHE A 220 -11.21 -9.72 17.76
CA PHE A 220 -10.95 -10.52 18.96
C PHE A 220 -10.86 -12.01 18.65
N ASP A 221 -11.76 -12.54 17.81
CA ASP A 221 -11.71 -13.93 17.35
C ASP A 221 -10.42 -14.20 16.55
N MET A 222 -10.06 -13.31 15.63
CA MET A 222 -8.85 -13.42 14.84
C MET A 222 -7.58 -13.38 15.71
N LEU A 223 -7.47 -12.40 16.60
CA LEU A 223 -6.29 -12.22 17.45
C LEU A 223 -6.06 -13.45 18.34
N GLN A 224 -7.12 -14.04 18.88
CA GLN A 224 -7.06 -15.19 19.79
C GLN A 224 -7.01 -16.54 19.07
N ASN A 225 -7.09 -16.57 17.75
CA ASN A 225 -6.97 -17.80 16.97
C ASN A 225 -5.50 -18.17 16.74
N GLU A 226 -5.05 -19.23 17.39
CA GLU A 226 -3.66 -19.72 17.36
C GLU A 226 -3.24 -20.29 15.99
N ASN A 227 -4.21 -20.66 15.14
CA ASN A 227 -3.95 -21.16 13.79
C ASN A 227 -3.61 -20.02 12.82
N ILE A 228 -3.99 -18.77 13.12
CA ILE A 228 -3.67 -17.60 12.32
C ILE A 228 -2.36 -17.00 12.83
N LYS A 229 -1.31 -17.10 12.04
CA LYS A 229 0.04 -16.61 12.42
C LYS A 229 0.34 -15.21 11.91
N VAL A 230 -0.30 -14.81 10.81
CA VAL A 230 -0.20 -13.48 10.21
C VAL A 230 -1.54 -12.80 10.33
N LYS A 231 -1.63 -11.80 11.19
CA LYS A 231 -2.86 -11.10 11.54
C LYS A 231 -2.80 -9.66 11.08
N VAL A 232 -3.85 -9.14 10.49
CA VAL A 232 -3.91 -7.76 9.99
C VAL A 232 -5.12 -7.03 10.58
N LEU A 233 -4.84 -5.92 11.24
CA LEU A 233 -5.85 -4.95 11.66
C LEU A 233 -5.67 -3.69 10.82
N HIS A 234 -6.59 -3.41 9.92
CA HIS A 234 -6.55 -2.19 9.14
C HIS A 234 -7.82 -1.36 9.33
N SER A 235 -7.65 -0.07 9.48
CA SER A 235 -8.76 0.87 9.67
C SER A 235 -8.33 2.27 9.33
N ARG A 236 -9.28 3.17 9.24
CA ARG A 236 -9.01 4.60 9.40
C ARG A 236 -8.66 4.89 10.87
N TRP A 237 -8.29 6.13 11.16
CA TRP A 237 -7.97 6.59 12.53
C TRP A 237 -9.06 6.22 13.54
N GLY A 238 -8.63 5.90 14.76
CA GLY A 238 -9.52 5.69 15.90
C GLY A 238 -10.21 4.33 15.98
N GLY A 239 -9.93 3.39 15.08
CA GLY A 239 -10.51 2.03 15.13
C GLY A 239 -9.98 1.15 16.28
N GLY A 240 -8.92 1.56 16.98
CA GLY A 240 -8.36 0.83 18.12
C GLY A 240 -7.33 -0.24 17.75
N LYS A 241 -6.79 -0.26 16.52
CA LYS A 241 -5.82 -1.26 16.04
C LYS A 241 -4.68 -1.56 17.03
N THR A 242 -3.90 -0.52 17.34
CA THR A 242 -2.71 -0.64 18.20
C THR A 242 -3.09 -1.02 19.61
N LEU A 243 -4.19 -0.48 20.16
CA LEU A 243 -4.71 -0.85 21.48
C LEU A 243 -5.06 -2.35 21.54
N LEU A 244 -5.80 -2.85 20.55
CA LEU A 244 -6.22 -4.26 20.51
C LEU A 244 -5.02 -5.19 20.34
N ALA A 245 -4.11 -4.88 19.41
CA ALA A 245 -2.91 -5.68 19.16
C ALA A 245 -2.00 -5.73 20.40
N LEU A 246 -1.72 -4.57 21.00
CA LEU A 246 -0.85 -4.49 22.16
C LEU A 246 -1.46 -5.14 23.40
N SER A 247 -2.75 -4.87 23.70
CA SER A 247 -3.43 -5.47 24.85
C SER A 247 -3.49 -6.98 24.74
N TYR A 248 -3.77 -7.53 23.54
CA TYR A 248 -3.70 -8.96 23.29
C TYR A 248 -2.28 -9.50 23.53
N ALA A 249 -1.27 -8.87 22.97
CA ALA A 249 0.11 -9.33 23.10
C ALA A 249 0.60 -9.30 24.56
N LEU A 250 0.31 -8.23 25.30
CA LEU A 250 0.63 -8.12 26.73
C LEU A 250 -0.07 -9.22 27.57
N GLU A 251 -1.32 -9.51 27.27
CA GLU A 251 -2.05 -10.61 27.93
C GLU A 251 -1.40 -11.96 27.63
N GLN A 252 -0.97 -12.21 26.38
CA GLN A 252 -0.33 -13.48 26.02
C GLN A 252 1.04 -13.64 26.68
N VAL A 253 1.84 -12.57 26.74
CA VAL A 253 3.14 -12.57 27.47
C VAL A 253 2.91 -12.77 28.96
N SER A 254 1.94 -12.08 29.57
CA SER A 254 1.62 -12.26 30.99
C SER A 254 1.15 -13.68 31.36
N LYS A 255 0.57 -14.41 30.39
CA LYS A 255 0.19 -15.82 30.51
C LYS A 255 1.35 -16.79 30.23
N GLY A 256 2.52 -16.29 29.89
CA GLY A 256 3.70 -17.09 29.56
C GLY A 256 3.61 -17.86 28.23
N ARG A 257 2.69 -17.49 27.33
CA ARG A 257 2.56 -18.13 26.02
C ARG A 257 3.63 -17.67 25.03
N TYR A 258 4.06 -16.41 25.18
CA TYR A 258 5.15 -15.81 24.45
C TYR A 258 6.12 -15.18 25.44
N ALA A 259 7.39 -15.11 25.08
CA ALA A 259 8.43 -14.55 25.93
C ALA A 259 8.43 -13.02 25.92
N LYS A 260 8.13 -12.42 24.77
CA LYS A 260 8.21 -10.97 24.57
C LYS A 260 7.38 -10.47 23.41
N ILE A 261 7.27 -9.15 23.34
CA ILE A 261 6.68 -8.39 22.24
C ILE A 261 7.81 -7.69 21.48
N MET A 262 7.85 -7.84 20.17
CA MET A 262 8.73 -7.09 19.29
C MET A 262 7.90 -6.02 18.56
N TYR A 263 8.08 -4.76 18.93
CA TYR A 263 7.38 -3.65 18.29
C TYR A 263 8.23 -3.06 17.17
N VAL A 264 7.68 -3.04 15.97
CA VAL A 264 8.36 -2.58 14.76
C VAL A 264 7.60 -1.40 14.18
N ARG A 265 8.31 -0.29 13.97
CA ARG A 265 7.77 0.90 13.31
C ARG A 265 8.74 1.41 12.28
N ASN A 266 8.21 1.94 11.17
CA ASN A 266 9.04 2.63 10.20
C ASN A 266 9.27 4.08 10.64
N ASN A 267 10.50 4.53 10.52
CA ASN A 267 10.90 5.90 10.85
C ASN A 267 10.69 6.82 9.65
N ILE A 268 9.45 6.90 9.15
CA ILE A 268 9.10 7.86 8.10
C ILE A 268 8.69 9.16 8.80
N VAL A 269 9.41 10.24 8.48
CA VAL A 269 8.99 11.60 8.84
C VAL A 269 7.67 11.87 8.12
N ALA A 270 6.65 12.28 8.85
CA ALA A 270 5.35 12.61 8.25
C ALA A 270 5.54 13.60 7.09
N ALA A 271 4.79 13.40 6.00
CA ALA A 271 4.82 14.32 4.86
C ALA A 271 4.61 15.77 5.35
N ASP A 272 5.34 16.69 4.74
CA ASP A 272 5.31 18.13 5.05
C ASP A 272 5.88 18.55 6.44
N THR A 273 6.58 17.65 7.15
CA THR A 273 7.37 18.01 8.33
C THR A 273 8.86 17.99 7.98
N ASN A 274 9.62 18.96 8.51
CA ASN A 274 11.07 18.95 8.39
C ASN A 274 11.66 17.78 9.19
N ASP A 275 12.64 17.11 8.61
CA ASP A 275 13.40 16.09 9.32
C ASP A 275 14.00 16.70 10.59
N ILE A 276 13.68 16.13 11.75
CA ILE A 276 14.17 16.65 13.06
C ILE A 276 15.71 16.52 13.17
N GLY A 277 16.34 15.99 12.14
CA GLY A 277 17.79 15.84 12.09
C GLY A 277 18.32 14.80 13.08
N PHE A 278 19.60 14.85 13.34
CA PHE A 278 20.29 13.93 14.25
C PHE A 278 19.96 14.33 15.69
N LEU A 279 18.99 13.68 16.32
CA LEU A 279 18.72 13.88 17.76
C LEU A 279 19.93 13.40 18.56
N PRO A 280 20.53 14.25 19.41
CA PRO A 280 21.54 13.82 20.35
C PRO A 280 20.90 12.88 21.39
N GLY A 281 21.61 11.84 21.80
CA GLY A 281 21.14 10.87 22.79
C GLY A 281 21.69 9.47 22.53
N THR A 282 21.56 8.60 23.53
CA THR A 282 21.91 7.19 23.42
C THR A 282 20.99 6.44 22.45
N LEU A 283 21.34 5.24 22.06
CA LEU A 283 20.47 4.37 21.26
C LEU A 283 19.14 4.10 22.00
N GLN A 284 19.20 3.98 23.33
CA GLN A 284 18.03 3.78 24.18
C GLN A 284 17.07 4.96 24.14
N ASP A 285 17.56 6.21 24.22
CA ASP A 285 16.73 7.41 24.15
C ASP A 285 15.99 7.48 22.80
N LYS A 286 16.66 7.12 21.70
CA LYS A 286 16.06 7.10 20.36
C LYS A 286 15.02 6.00 20.21
N THR A 287 15.27 4.84 20.79
CA THR A 287 14.37 3.69 20.76
C THR A 287 13.05 4.00 21.47
N LEU A 288 13.13 4.67 22.64
CA LEU A 288 11.95 5.09 23.39
C LEU A 288 11.03 6.00 22.57
N LEU A 289 11.59 6.95 21.81
CA LEU A 289 10.79 7.86 20.97
C LEU A 289 9.93 7.10 19.95
N TRP A 290 10.41 6.00 19.40
CA TRP A 290 9.62 5.17 18.47
C TRP A 290 8.51 4.40 19.17
N GLY A 291 8.68 4.14 20.48
CA GLY A 291 7.68 3.48 21.32
C GLY A 291 6.64 4.41 21.95
N LEU A 292 6.83 5.74 21.90
CA LEU A 292 5.91 6.67 22.55
C LEU A 292 4.42 6.47 22.22
N PRO A 293 4.02 6.07 20.98
CA PRO A 293 2.62 5.74 20.70
C PRO A 293 2.05 4.63 21.59
N LEU A 294 2.90 3.72 22.10
CA LEU A 294 2.48 2.66 23.02
C LEU A 294 2.24 3.16 24.45
N ALA A 295 2.87 4.26 24.84
CA ALA A 295 2.83 4.76 26.22
C ALA A 295 1.40 4.96 26.74
N SER A 296 0.51 5.52 25.90
CA SER A 296 -0.90 5.70 26.26
C SER A 296 -1.69 4.40 26.47
N HIS A 297 -1.15 3.29 26.00
CA HIS A 297 -1.77 1.97 26.07
C HIS A 297 -1.20 1.07 27.17
N VAL A 298 -0.19 1.57 27.90
CA VAL A 298 0.46 0.85 29.01
C VAL A 298 0.49 1.64 30.30
N GLY A 299 -0.14 2.82 30.38
CA GLY A 299 -0.22 3.64 31.61
C GLY A 299 0.76 4.80 31.68
N GLY A 300 1.47 5.12 30.60
CA GLY A 300 2.39 6.26 30.50
C GLY A 300 3.78 5.88 30.03
N VAL A 301 4.65 6.90 29.95
CA VAL A 301 6.04 6.74 29.46
C VAL A 301 6.85 5.89 30.44
N GLU A 302 6.71 6.15 31.75
CA GLU A 302 7.43 5.43 32.80
C GLU A 302 7.10 3.93 32.78
N ALA A 303 5.82 3.57 32.63
CA ALA A 303 5.41 2.17 32.50
C ALA A 303 5.95 1.52 31.20
N LEU A 304 6.04 2.27 30.12
CA LEU A 304 6.67 1.78 28.88
C LEU A 304 8.17 1.52 29.06
N GLU A 305 8.89 2.44 29.72
CA GLU A 305 10.31 2.28 30.03
C GLU A 305 10.57 1.04 30.92
N GLU A 306 9.70 0.80 31.88
CA GLU A 306 9.75 -0.39 32.73
C GLU A 306 9.61 -1.67 31.92
N LEU A 307 8.59 -1.74 31.01
CA LEU A 307 8.38 -2.86 30.13
C LEU A 307 9.56 -3.13 29.17
N ILE A 308 10.22 -2.08 28.72
CA ILE A 308 11.42 -2.19 27.88
C ILE A 308 12.61 -2.71 28.74
N ASN A 309 12.80 -2.18 29.93
CA ASN A 309 13.88 -2.60 30.81
C ASN A 309 13.73 -4.05 31.28
N GLU A 310 12.52 -4.51 31.49
CA GLU A 310 12.21 -5.92 31.82
C GLU A 310 12.32 -6.87 30.60
N GLY A 311 12.51 -6.32 29.38
CA GLY A 311 12.59 -7.10 28.14
C GLY A 311 11.25 -7.67 27.68
N ILE A 312 10.14 -7.18 28.21
CA ILE A 312 8.78 -7.56 27.78
C ILE A 312 8.45 -6.92 26.42
N ILE A 313 8.89 -5.68 26.22
CA ILE A 313 8.77 -4.98 24.92
C ILE A 313 10.16 -4.65 24.40
N GLU A 314 10.46 -5.11 23.21
CA GLU A 314 11.64 -4.70 22.43
C GLU A 314 11.18 -3.85 21.23
N ILE A 315 11.76 -2.67 21.09
CA ILE A 315 11.41 -1.74 20.01
C ILE A 315 12.48 -1.78 18.92
N PHE A 316 12.08 -2.08 17.69
CA PHE A 316 12.98 -2.18 16.55
C PHE A 316 12.60 -1.20 15.44
N PRO A 317 13.53 -0.36 14.98
CA PRO A 317 13.38 0.27 13.68
C PRO A 317 13.44 -0.80 12.59
N LEU A 318 12.61 -0.66 11.56
CA LEU A 318 12.52 -1.62 10.46
C LEU A 318 13.88 -1.94 9.81
N SER A 319 14.78 -0.93 9.74
CA SER A 319 16.13 -1.08 9.19
C SER A 319 17.01 -2.08 9.95
N HIS A 320 16.74 -2.32 11.23
CA HIS A 320 17.54 -3.18 12.10
C HIS A 320 17.04 -4.62 12.22
N LEU A 321 15.97 -4.98 11.53
CA LEU A 321 15.42 -6.34 11.56
C LEU A 321 16.25 -7.37 10.78
N ARG A 322 17.24 -6.94 9.97
CA ARG A 322 18.10 -7.87 9.24
C ARG A 322 18.98 -8.65 10.21
N GLY A 323 18.89 -9.99 10.15
CA GLY A 323 19.65 -10.88 11.03
C GLY A 323 19.03 -11.14 12.41
N VAL A 324 17.88 -10.54 12.72
CA VAL A 324 17.10 -10.82 13.92
C VAL A 324 16.15 -11.97 13.64
N SER A 325 15.97 -12.88 14.61
CA SER A 325 14.97 -13.94 14.58
C SER A 325 13.97 -13.73 15.71
N ALA A 326 12.68 -13.83 15.40
CA ALA A 326 11.60 -13.69 16.36
C ALA A 326 11.16 -15.10 16.84
N LYS A 327 11.69 -15.52 17.99
CA LYS A 327 11.36 -16.78 18.62
C LYS A 327 10.52 -16.54 19.87
N SER A 328 9.47 -17.32 20.04
CA SER A 328 8.52 -17.18 21.17
C SER A 328 8.04 -15.73 21.37
N THR A 329 7.74 -15.06 20.23
CA THR A 329 7.56 -13.61 20.16
C THR A 329 6.26 -13.26 19.45
N ILE A 330 5.55 -12.25 19.95
CA ILE A 330 4.52 -11.55 19.16
C ILE A 330 5.17 -10.32 18.55
N MET A 331 5.31 -10.29 17.23
CA MET A 331 5.74 -9.09 16.52
C MET A 331 4.54 -8.22 16.22
N ILE A 332 4.58 -6.94 16.60
CA ILE A 332 3.58 -5.92 16.23
C ILE A 332 4.25 -4.93 15.31
N ALA A 333 3.81 -4.87 14.07
CA ALA A 333 4.24 -3.87 13.11
C ALA A 333 3.17 -2.79 12.98
N ASP A 334 3.51 -1.55 13.29
CA ASP A 334 2.57 -0.43 13.33
C ASP A 334 2.85 0.59 12.22
N GLU A 335 1.85 1.38 11.83
CA GLU A 335 1.91 2.33 10.71
C GLU A 335 2.32 1.66 9.39
N CYS A 336 1.72 0.48 9.12
CA CYS A 336 2.10 -0.38 7.99
C CYS A 336 1.63 0.12 6.62
N GLU A 337 0.80 1.16 6.54
CA GLU A 337 0.29 1.74 5.30
C GLU A 337 1.40 2.22 4.35
N ASN A 338 2.54 2.64 4.92
CA ASN A 338 3.70 3.11 4.16
C ASN A 338 4.76 2.03 3.92
N PHE A 339 4.48 0.76 4.28
CA PHE A 339 5.41 -0.34 4.06
C PHE A 339 5.35 -0.83 2.62
N THR A 340 6.52 -1.12 2.07
CA THR A 340 6.63 -1.77 0.76
C THR A 340 6.47 -3.29 0.91
N LYS A 341 6.20 -3.99 -0.19
CA LYS A 341 6.18 -5.46 -0.25
C LYS A 341 7.44 -6.09 0.36
N ASN A 342 8.61 -5.50 0.09
CA ASN A 342 9.87 -5.99 0.64
C ASN A 342 9.95 -5.88 2.16
N HIS A 343 9.32 -4.86 2.76
CA HIS A 343 9.25 -4.71 4.21
C HIS A 343 8.41 -5.82 4.84
N PHE A 344 7.25 -6.14 4.27
CA PHE A 344 6.42 -7.26 4.73
C PHE A 344 7.15 -8.59 4.61
N THR A 345 7.79 -8.85 3.47
CA THR A 345 8.60 -10.06 3.27
C THR A 345 9.75 -10.15 4.28
N LEU A 346 10.43 -9.03 4.58
CA LEU A 346 11.49 -8.99 5.58
C LEU A 346 10.96 -9.39 6.96
N MET A 347 9.86 -8.80 7.42
CA MET A 347 9.30 -9.07 8.74
C MET A 347 8.78 -10.50 8.86
N MET A 348 7.97 -10.96 7.90
CA MET A 348 7.42 -12.31 7.90
C MET A 348 8.51 -13.39 7.88
N SER A 349 9.64 -13.15 7.17
CA SER A 349 10.77 -14.07 7.15
C SER A 349 11.55 -14.16 8.46
N ARG A 350 11.20 -13.37 9.49
CA ARG A 350 11.82 -13.41 10.84
C ARG A 350 10.99 -14.21 11.85
N ILE A 351 9.73 -14.51 11.52
CA ILE A 351 8.81 -15.21 12.41
C ILE A 351 9.15 -16.70 12.44
N GLU A 352 9.36 -17.24 13.62
CA GLU A 352 9.54 -18.67 13.87
C GLU A 352 8.19 -19.34 14.19
N ASP A 353 8.12 -20.67 14.16
CA ASP A 353 6.90 -21.46 14.30
C ASP A 353 6.14 -21.21 15.61
N ASP A 354 6.86 -20.87 16.68
CA ASP A 354 6.33 -20.54 18.01
C ASP A 354 5.95 -19.07 18.18
N SER A 355 5.93 -18.32 17.09
CA SER A 355 5.71 -16.86 17.07
C SER A 355 4.57 -16.48 16.13
N GLU A 356 4.14 -15.21 16.22
CA GLU A 356 3.13 -14.64 15.33
C GLU A 356 3.43 -13.17 15.05
N ILE A 357 2.79 -12.64 13.99
CA ILE A 357 2.91 -11.24 13.62
C ILE A 357 1.54 -10.58 13.45
N ILE A 358 1.42 -9.37 13.97
CA ILE A 358 0.24 -8.52 13.85
C ILE A 358 0.64 -7.23 13.12
N PHE A 359 0.04 -6.99 11.98
CA PHE A 359 0.21 -5.75 11.21
C PHE A 359 -0.95 -4.80 11.52
N CYS A 360 -0.61 -3.55 11.87
CA CYS A 360 -1.55 -2.46 12.09
C CYS A 360 -1.29 -1.35 11.07
N GLY A 361 -2.31 -0.91 10.34
CA GLY A 361 -2.15 0.16 9.35
C GLY A 361 -3.44 0.92 9.04
N ASP A 362 -3.27 2.16 8.57
CA ASP A 362 -4.37 3.03 8.14
C ASP A 362 -4.27 3.30 6.64
N MET A 363 -5.10 2.60 5.85
CA MET A 363 -5.06 2.69 4.39
C MET A 363 -5.46 4.07 3.84
N ALA A 364 -6.04 4.95 4.67
CA ALA A 364 -6.37 6.32 4.28
C ALA A 364 -5.19 7.30 4.49
N GLN A 365 -4.13 6.87 5.19
CA GLN A 365 -2.95 7.68 5.49
C GLN A 365 -1.72 7.31 4.64
N VAL A 366 -1.91 6.67 3.50
CA VAL A 366 -0.82 6.33 2.58
C VAL A 366 -0.19 7.61 2.03
N ASP A 367 1.09 7.81 2.31
CA ASP A 367 1.87 8.93 1.77
C ASP A 367 2.11 8.74 0.27
N PHE A 368 1.42 9.53 -0.56
CA PHE A 368 1.52 9.48 -2.02
C PHE A 368 2.92 9.81 -2.59
N LYS A 369 3.82 10.36 -1.79
CA LYS A 369 5.20 10.69 -2.21
C LYS A 369 6.05 9.48 -2.58
N LEU A 370 5.67 8.27 -2.18
CA LEU A 370 6.40 7.03 -2.49
C LEU A 370 6.14 6.44 -3.88
N GLY A 371 5.31 7.08 -4.70
CA GLY A 371 5.15 6.76 -6.12
C GLY A 371 4.62 5.36 -6.44
N SER A 372 4.21 4.56 -5.47
CA SER A 372 3.51 3.31 -5.72
C SER A 372 2.01 3.56 -5.62
N LYS A 373 1.29 3.29 -6.70
CA LYS A 373 -0.18 3.32 -6.74
C LYS A 373 -0.84 2.32 -5.78
N TYR A 374 -0.05 1.51 -5.07
CA TYR A 374 -0.51 0.51 -4.10
C TYR A 374 0.38 0.53 -2.88
N SER A 375 -0.23 0.65 -1.71
CA SER A 375 0.43 0.29 -0.46
C SER A 375 0.86 -1.17 -0.54
N GLY A 376 2.11 -1.47 -0.14
CA GLY A 376 2.56 -2.86 -0.02
C GLY A 376 1.64 -3.70 0.87
N MET A 377 0.92 -3.05 1.79
CA MET A 377 -0.08 -3.66 2.65
C MET A 377 -1.30 -4.16 1.86
N THR A 378 -1.84 -3.37 0.91
CA THR A 378 -2.93 -3.84 0.02
C THR A 378 -2.49 -5.06 -0.78
N GLU A 379 -1.30 -5.01 -1.35
CA GLU A 379 -0.76 -6.13 -2.13
C GLU A 379 -0.57 -7.38 -1.27
N MET A 380 -0.04 -7.24 -0.06
CA MET A 380 0.16 -8.32 0.90
C MET A 380 -1.18 -8.94 1.32
N ILE A 381 -2.16 -8.13 1.74
CA ILE A 381 -3.49 -8.59 2.16
C ILE A 381 -4.15 -9.38 1.02
N ASN A 382 -4.18 -8.85 -0.20
CA ASN A 382 -4.86 -9.50 -1.32
C ASN A 382 -4.14 -10.75 -1.81
N SER A 383 -2.81 -10.81 -1.68
CA SER A 383 -2.01 -11.99 -2.05
C SER A 383 -2.13 -13.14 -1.05
N LEU A 384 -2.36 -12.84 0.22
CA LEU A 384 -2.46 -13.83 1.29
C LEU A 384 -3.92 -14.17 1.67
N ALA A 385 -4.89 -13.42 1.13
CA ALA A 385 -6.30 -13.74 1.31
C ALA A 385 -6.57 -15.16 0.79
N ASP A 386 -7.21 -15.99 1.62
CA ASP A 386 -7.45 -17.42 1.38
C ASP A 386 -6.30 -18.37 1.82
N ASP A 387 -5.29 -17.87 2.54
CA ASP A 387 -4.32 -18.71 3.24
C ASP A 387 -4.76 -19.01 4.68
N LYS A 388 -4.63 -20.25 5.11
CA LYS A 388 -5.05 -20.67 6.47
C LYS A 388 -4.27 -20.04 7.62
N LEU A 389 -3.03 -19.61 7.37
CA LEU A 389 -2.19 -18.92 8.36
C LEU A 389 -2.46 -17.42 8.42
N PHE A 390 -3.27 -16.89 7.50
CA PHE A 390 -3.51 -15.46 7.34
C PHE A 390 -4.93 -15.08 7.76
N GLY A 391 -5.07 -13.92 8.41
CA GLY A 391 -6.37 -13.31 8.72
C GLY A 391 -6.27 -11.79 8.68
N ALA A 392 -7.33 -11.15 8.21
CA ALA A 392 -7.44 -9.69 8.19
C ALA A 392 -8.80 -9.26 8.74
N VAL A 393 -8.85 -8.09 9.37
CA VAL A 393 -10.11 -7.45 9.78
C VAL A 393 -10.01 -5.94 9.53
N LYS A 394 -10.92 -5.43 8.70
CA LYS A 394 -11.13 -4.00 8.48
C LYS A 394 -12.04 -3.45 9.58
N LEU A 395 -11.52 -2.56 10.42
CA LEU A 395 -12.30 -1.85 11.43
C LEU A 395 -12.84 -0.55 10.81
N ILE A 396 -14.14 -0.41 10.70
CA ILE A 396 -14.76 0.75 10.04
C ILE A 396 -15.08 1.86 11.04
N LYS A 397 -15.58 1.49 12.23
CA LYS A 397 -16.04 2.47 13.22
C LYS A 397 -14.89 3.07 14.03
N SER A 398 -14.84 4.40 14.10
CA SER A 398 -13.98 5.10 15.05
C SER A 398 -14.61 5.09 16.44
N GLU A 399 -13.84 4.68 17.44
CA GLU A 399 -14.26 4.62 18.84
C GLU A 399 -13.66 5.78 19.69
N ARG A 400 -12.94 6.72 19.06
CA ARG A 400 -12.31 7.87 19.71
C ARG A 400 -13.25 9.07 19.95
N GLY A 401 -14.53 8.97 19.57
CA GLY A 401 -15.51 10.05 19.72
C GLY A 401 -15.79 10.80 18.42
N PRO A 402 -16.55 11.92 18.47
CA PRO A 402 -17.08 12.59 17.27
C PRO A 402 -16.05 13.41 16.49
N VAL A 403 -14.97 13.88 17.11
CA VAL A 403 -14.00 14.78 16.45
C VAL A 403 -13.24 14.08 15.31
N PRO A 404 -12.72 12.85 15.46
CA PRO A 404 -12.09 12.15 14.35
C PRO A 404 -13.01 11.93 13.13
N SER A 405 -14.32 11.81 13.33
CA SER A 405 -15.27 11.65 12.21
C SER A 405 -15.40 12.93 11.36
N LEU A 406 -14.96 14.10 11.85
CA LEU A 406 -14.92 15.33 11.07
C LEU A 406 -13.79 15.29 10.02
N CYS A 407 -12.75 14.50 10.25
CA CYS A 407 -11.66 14.34 9.28
C CYS A 407 -12.17 13.76 7.95
N ASP A 408 -13.19 12.89 7.99
CA ASP A 408 -13.80 12.34 6.78
C ASP A 408 -14.39 13.44 5.88
N LYS A 409 -14.89 14.54 6.46
CA LYS A 409 -15.40 15.68 5.70
C LYS A 409 -14.32 16.53 5.04
N ILE A 410 -13.09 16.48 5.56
CA ILE A 410 -11.95 17.20 5.00
C ILE A 410 -11.35 16.44 3.83
N ILE A 411 -11.31 15.10 3.92
CA ILE A 411 -10.65 14.21 2.94
C ILE A 411 -11.57 13.90 1.76
N SER A 412 -12.88 13.90 1.96
CA SER A 412 -13.87 13.75 0.90
C SER A 412 -14.53 15.12 0.64
N PRO A 413 -13.92 16.02 -0.14
CA PRO A 413 -14.61 17.22 -0.58
C PRO A 413 -15.81 16.80 -1.43
N ILE A 414 -16.95 17.44 -1.16
CA ILE A 414 -18.26 17.31 -1.80
C ILE A 414 -18.13 17.38 -3.32
#